data_7c35fc9cb5452a6cff4b6bc8bb05cb73
#
_entry.id   7c35fc9cb5452a6cff4b6bc8bb05cb73
#
_cell.length_a   1.000
_cell.length_b   1.000
_cell.length_c   1.000
_cell.angle_alpha   90.00
_cell.angle_beta   90.00
_cell.angle_gamma   90.00
#
_symmetry.space_group_name_H-M   'P 1'
#
loop_
_entity.id
_entity.type
_entity.pdbx_description
1 polymer ?
#
loop_
_entity_poly.entity_id
_entity_poly.type
_entity_poly.pdbx_seq_one_letter_code
_entity_poly.pdbx_strand_id
1 'polypeptide(L)'
;MVWFTSHPEDEYLVDDPELRAFVAETRKVALQEGDPVRRVERLQPAFTRLLQRRGWLPERYRQPDPSSGMGSGIGQYLLFRSGDRSLSLFALVVPPGASTPVHDHLAWGLVGLHQGEQREEVYELLDGDPETGRVQLRLTKVRLI
;
A
#
# COMPACT_ATOMS: atom_id res chain seq x y z
N MET A 1 9.90 -5.89 19.72
CA MET A 1 8.91 -5.22 18.86
C MET A 1 7.88 -6.22 18.44
N VAL A 2 6.68 -5.98 18.88
CA VAL A 2 5.59 -6.96 18.78
C VAL A 2 5.10 -7.22 17.35
N TRP A 3 5.24 -6.28 16.44
CA TRP A 3 4.73 -6.44 15.09
C TRP A 3 5.55 -7.41 14.21
N PHE A 4 6.74 -7.80 14.68
CA PHE A 4 7.55 -8.82 14.01
C PHE A 4 7.05 -10.25 14.24
N THR A 5 6.11 -10.42 15.14
CA THR A 5 5.50 -11.70 15.45
C THR A 5 3.98 -11.59 15.35
N SER A 6 3.30 -12.71 15.25
CA SER A 6 1.84 -12.72 15.28
C SER A 6 1.35 -12.15 16.62
N HIS A 7 0.23 -11.46 16.60
CA HIS A 7 -0.39 -10.81 17.74
C HIS A 7 -1.83 -11.32 17.90
N PRO A 8 -2.32 -11.54 19.15
CA PRO A 8 -3.70 -12.03 19.35
C PRO A 8 -4.79 -11.14 18.77
N GLU A 9 -4.51 -9.83 18.65
CA GLU A 9 -5.45 -8.84 18.10
C GLU A 9 -5.22 -8.52 16.62
N ASP A 10 -4.46 -9.34 15.91
CA ASP A 10 -4.35 -9.23 14.47
C ASP A 10 -5.71 -9.42 13.80
N GLU A 11 -6.04 -8.54 12.86
CA GLU A 11 -7.30 -8.63 12.11
C GLU A 11 -7.03 -8.91 10.64
N TYR A 12 -7.56 -10.04 10.16
CA TYR A 12 -7.61 -10.38 8.75
C TYR A 12 -9.04 -10.15 8.24
N LEU A 13 -9.28 -9.01 7.60
CA LEU A 13 -10.57 -8.74 6.97
C LEU A 13 -10.73 -9.57 5.69
N VAL A 14 -9.60 -9.93 5.08
CA VAL A 14 -9.50 -10.96 4.05
C VAL A 14 -8.69 -12.10 4.64
N ASP A 15 -9.35 -13.21 4.94
CA ASP A 15 -8.69 -14.40 5.46
C ASP A 15 -8.34 -15.36 4.32
N ASP A 16 -7.19 -15.15 3.73
CA ASP A 16 -6.70 -15.90 2.59
C ASP A 16 -5.28 -16.42 2.88
N PRO A 17 -4.97 -17.68 2.52
CA PRO A 17 -3.65 -18.26 2.78
C PRO A 17 -2.49 -17.49 2.15
N GLU A 18 -2.67 -16.92 0.96
CA GLU A 18 -1.62 -16.16 0.28
C GLU A 18 -1.36 -14.81 0.96
N LEU A 19 -2.43 -14.14 1.40
CA LEU A 19 -2.31 -12.93 2.18
C LEU A 19 -1.62 -13.20 3.51
N ARG A 20 -2.01 -14.25 4.21
CA ARG A 20 -1.36 -14.68 5.47
C ARG A 20 0.11 -15.01 5.27
N ALA A 21 0.46 -15.68 4.18
CA ALA A 21 1.84 -15.99 3.84
C ALA A 21 2.65 -14.71 3.60
N PHE A 22 2.08 -13.74 2.92
CA PHE A 22 2.73 -12.44 2.70
C PHE A 22 2.94 -11.67 3.99
N VAL A 23 1.97 -11.64 4.89
CA VAL A 23 2.12 -11.01 6.22
C VAL A 23 3.23 -11.68 7.03
N ALA A 24 3.27 -13.01 7.04
CA ALA A 24 4.32 -13.77 7.72
C ALA A 24 5.71 -13.47 7.15
N GLU A 25 5.84 -13.40 5.82
CA GLU A 25 7.12 -13.04 5.17
C GLU A 25 7.53 -11.60 5.49
N THR A 26 6.58 -10.68 5.52
CA THR A 26 6.84 -9.28 5.90
C THR A 26 7.41 -9.19 7.31
N ARG A 27 6.82 -9.88 8.26
CA ARG A 27 7.30 -9.93 9.64
C ARG A 27 8.69 -10.57 9.76
N LYS A 28 8.92 -11.66 9.03
CA LYS A 28 10.21 -12.34 9.00
C LYS A 28 11.32 -11.42 8.48
N VAL A 29 11.08 -10.75 7.35
CA VAL A 29 12.04 -9.81 6.77
C VAL A 29 12.30 -8.64 7.70
N ALA A 30 11.26 -8.08 8.31
CA ALA A 30 11.39 -6.98 9.25
C ALA A 30 12.20 -7.35 10.49
N LEU A 31 12.10 -8.61 10.95
CA LEU A 31 12.91 -9.11 12.05
C LEU A 31 14.39 -9.26 11.68
N GLN A 32 14.68 -9.71 10.45
CA GLN A 32 16.02 -10.00 9.97
C GLN A 32 16.77 -8.77 9.43
N GLU A 33 16.04 -7.76 8.99
CA GLU A 33 16.60 -6.59 8.30
C GLU A 33 16.11 -5.28 8.93
N GLY A 34 17.02 -4.46 9.40
CA GLY A 34 16.70 -3.18 10.03
C GLY A 34 16.56 -2.02 9.06
N ASP A 35 17.16 -2.11 7.86
CA ASP A 35 17.12 -1.04 6.87
C ASP A 35 15.81 -1.09 6.07
N PRO A 36 14.98 -0.01 6.10
CA PRO A 36 13.72 0.02 5.36
C PRO A 36 13.87 -0.19 3.85
N VAL A 37 14.92 0.33 3.23
CA VAL A 37 15.18 0.15 1.79
C VAL A 37 15.40 -1.32 1.47
N ARG A 38 16.23 -2.00 2.26
CA ARG A 38 16.50 -3.43 2.09
C ARG A 38 15.28 -4.28 2.40
N ARG A 39 14.45 -3.89 3.38
CA ARG A 39 13.17 -4.56 3.65
C ARG A 39 12.27 -4.57 2.42
N VAL A 40 12.10 -3.41 1.79
CA VAL A 40 11.31 -3.26 0.57
C VAL A 40 11.86 -4.12 -0.55
N GLU A 41 13.17 -4.08 -0.80
CA GLU A 41 13.82 -4.90 -1.82
C GLU A 41 13.62 -6.39 -1.58
N ARG A 42 13.76 -6.85 -0.35
CA ARG A 42 13.60 -8.26 0.00
C ARG A 42 12.16 -8.74 -0.08
N LEU A 43 11.18 -7.86 0.15
CA LEU A 43 9.75 -8.18 0.09
C LEU A 43 9.17 -8.12 -1.32
N GLN A 44 9.84 -7.44 -2.24
CA GLN A 44 9.33 -7.24 -3.59
C GLN A 44 8.93 -8.54 -4.32
N PRO A 45 9.72 -9.63 -4.28
CA PRO A 45 9.30 -10.89 -4.91
C PRO A 45 8.03 -11.48 -4.33
N ALA A 46 7.89 -11.49 -3.01
CA ALA A 46 6.69 -12.00 -2.34
C ALA A 46 5.46 -11.14 -2.63
N PHE A 47 5.64 -9.83 -2.65
CA PHE A 47 4.57 -8.89 -2.99
C PHE A 47 4.12 -9.06 -4.45
N THR A 48 5.06 -9.20 -5.38
CA THR A 48 4.77 -9.47 -6.78
C THR A 48 3.97 -10.75 -6.96
N ARG A 49 4.33 -11.83 -6.25
CA ARG A 49 3.57 -13.08 -6.27
C ARG A 49 2.13 -12.89 -5.80
N LEU A 50 1.93 -12.15 -4.72
CA LEU A 50 0.59 -11.85 -4.22
C LEU A 50 -0.22 -11.05 -5.24
N LEU A 51 0.37 -10.00 -5.84
CA LEU A 51 -0.29 -9.17 -6.84
C LEU A 51 -0.71 -9.96 -8.08
N GLN A 52 0.12 -10.91 -8.52
CA GLN A 52 -0.14 -11.71 -9.71
C GLN A 52 -1.12 -12.84 -9.48
N ARG A 53 -1.37 -13.22 -8.24
CA ARG A 53 -2.28 -14.33 -7.93
C ARG A 53 -3.73 -13.89 -8.03
N ARG A 54 -4.54 -14.71 -8.67
CA ARG A 54 -5.98 -14.46 -8.83
C ARG A 54 -6.77 -15.11 -7.68
N GLY A 55 -7.91 -14.51 -7.36
CA GLY A 55 -8.92 -15.11 -6.49
C GLY A 55 -8.73 -14.91 -4.98
N TRP A 56 -7.63 -14.30 -4.54
CA TRP A 56 -7.41 -14.04 -3.12
C TRP A 56 -8.13 -12.78 -2.61
N LEU A 57 -8.35 -11.79 -3.49
CA LEU A 57 -9.03 -10.54 -3.13
C LEU A 57 -10.51 -10.65 -3.52
N PRO A 58 -11.45 -10.69 -2.56
CA PRO A 58 -12.87 -10.77 -2.85
C PRO A 58 -13.38 -9.60 -3.68
N GLU A 59 -14.39 -9.85 -4.49
CA GLU A 59 -14.92 -8.84 -5.41
C GLU A 59 -15.41 -7.58 -4.70
N ARG A 60 -15.98 -7.70 -3.49
CA ARG A 60 -16.43 -6.54 -2.70
C ARG A 60 -15.32 -5.54 -2.40
N TYR A 61 -14.06 -5.99 -2.37
CA TYR A 61 -12.87 -5.15 -2.18
C TYR A 61 -12.24 -4.66 -3.48
N ARG A 62 -12.89 -4.93 -4.60
CA ARG A 62 -12.45 -4.52 -5.95
C ARG A 62 -13.42 -3.53 -6.60
N GLN A 63 -14.30 -2.91 -5.82
CA GLN A 63 -15.33 -1.98 -6.29
C GLN A 63 -15.00 -0.55 -5.90
N PRO A 64 -15.32 0.43 -6.76
CA PRO A 64 -15.31 1.83 -6.36
C PRO A 64 -16.22 2.07 -5.15
N ASP A 65 -15.90 3.06 -4.35
CA ASP A 65 -16.71 3.44 -3.18
C ASP A 65 -16.79 4.97 -3.06
N PRO A 66 -17.86 5.59 -3.58
CA PRO A 66 -18.05 7.04 -3.46
C PRO A 66 -18.14 7.54 -2.01
N SER A 67 -18.45 6.65 -1.06
CA SER A 67 -18.58 7.00 0.36
C SER A 67 -17.28 6.87 1.16
N SER A 68 -16.16 6.48 0.52
CA SER A 68 -14.90 6.24 1.22
C SER A 68 -14.25 7.48 1.83
N GLY A 69 -14.63 8.67 1.37
CA GLY A 69 -13.99 9.93 1.76
C GLY A 69 -12.73 10.28 0.96
N MET A 70 -12.26 9.38 0.10
CA MET A 70 -11.08 9.61 -0.75
C MET A 70 -11.36 10.55 -1.92
N GLY A 71 -12.64 10.70 -2.32
CA GLY A 71 -13.06 11.44 -3.50
C GLY A 71 -12.96 10.62 -4.79
N SER A 72 -13.58 11.14 -5.86
CA SER A 72 -13.55 10.56 -7.23
C SER A 72 -14.00 9.09 -7.33
N GLY A 73 -14.77 8.62 -6.37
CA GLY A 73 -15.22 7.22 -6.33
C GLY A 73 -14.16 6.21 -5.92
N ILE A 74 -13.02 6.66 -5.44
CA ILE A 74 -11.93 5.78 -5.00
C ILE A 74 -12.38 4.96 -3.80
N GLY A 75 -12.29 3.63 -3.92
CA GLY A 75 -12.49 2.69 -2.82
C GLY A 75 -11.20 2.50 -2.04
N GLN A 76 -11.32 2.47 -0.71
CA GLN A 76 -10.22 2.17 0.19
C GLN A 76 -10.65 1.09 1.17
N TYR A 77 -9.97 -0.04 1.15
CA TYR A 77 -10.34 -1.20 1.93
C TYR A 77 -9.17 -1.71 2.76
N LEU A 78 -9.38 -1.80 4.06
CA LEU A 78 -8.43 -2.46 4.94
C LEU A 78 -8.55 -3.97 4.74
N LEU A 79 -7.43 -4.63 4.47
CA LEU A 79 -7.37 -6.10 4.27
C LEU A 79 -6.77 -6.80 5.49
N PHE A 80 -5.79 -6.18 6.10
CA PHE A 80 -5.11 -6.67 7.29
C PHE A 80 -4.65 -5.50 8.17
N ARG A 81 -4.75 -5.69 9.47
CA ARG A 81 -4.20 -4.78 10.46
C ARG A 81 -3.56 -5.58 11.60
N SER A 82 -2.31 -5.28 11.93
CA SER A 82 -1.67 -5.87 13.10
C SER A 82 -2.29 -5.37 14.41
N GLY A 83 -2.29 -6.20 15.42
CA GLY A 83 -2.87 -5.88 16.71
C GLY A 83 -2.22 -4.68 17.41
N ASP A 84 -0.92 -4.45 17.15
CA ASP A 84 -0.18 -3.28 17.65
C ASP A 84 -0.24 -2.07 16.69
N ARG A 85 -0.97 -2.18 15.59
CA ARG A 85 -1.17 -1.14 14.58
C ARG A 85 0.11 -0.70 13.84
N SER A 86 1.15 -1.50 13.87
CA SER A 86 2.42 -1.19 13.19
C SER A 86 2.46 -1.62 11.72
N LEU A 87 1.58 -2.53 11.31
CA LEU A 87 1.53 -3.06 9.96
C LEU A 87 0.09 -3.10 9.45
N SER A 88 -0.13 -2.63 8.24
CA SER A 88 -1.43 -2.70 7.59
C SER A 88 -1.29 -2.99 6.10
N LEU A 89 -2.31 -3.60 5.53
CA LEU A 89 -2.43 -3.86 4.11
C LEU A 89 -3.78 -3.34 3.63
N PHE A 90 -3.75 -2.50 2.60
CA PHE A 90 -4.93 -1.90 1.99
C PHE A 90 -5.06 -2.27 0.53
N ALA A 91 -6.30 -2.32 0.04
CA ALA A 91 -6.60 -2.26 -1.37
C ALA A 91 -7.19 -0.88 -1.71
N LEU A 92 -6.68 -0.26 -2.77
CA LEU A 92 -7.26 0.94 -3.34
C LEU A 92 -7.86 0.59 -4.70
N VAL A 93 -9.09 1.03 -4.91
CA VAL A 93 -9.77 0.89 -6.20
C VAL A 93 -9.94 2.28 -6.79
N VAL A 94 -9.18 2.53 -7.85
CA VAL A 94 -9.17 3.83 -8.52
C VAL A 94 -9.94 3.70 -9.84
N PRO A 95 -11.15 4.27 -9.93
CA PRO A 95 -11.93 4.20 -11.16
C PRO A 95 -11.22 4.90 -12.34
N PRO A 96 -11.55 4.52 -13.58
CA PRO A 96 -11.02 5.22 -14.75
C PRO A 96 -11.22 6.73 -14.67
N GLY A 97 -10.17 7.50 -14.94
CA GLY A 97 -10.20 8.97 -14.88
C GLY A 97 -10.01 9.57 -13.48
N ALA A 98 -10.04 8.75 -12.42
CA ALA A 98 -9.76 9.23 -11.06
C ALA A 98 -8.26 9.37 -10.83
N SER A 99 -7.89 10.30 -9.97
CA SER A 99 -6.50 10.52 -9.56
C SER A 99 -6.43 10.95 -8.10
N THR A 100 -5.26 10.74 -7.50
CA THR A 100 -4.94 11.24 -6.17
C THR A 100 -4.15 12.54 -6.28
N PRO A 101 -4.24 13.44 -5.27
CA PRO A 101 -3.30 14.55 -5.16
C PRO A 101 -1.85 14.04 -5.01
N VAL A 102 -0.89 14.90 -5.31
CA VAL A 102 0.52 14.60 -5.01
C VAL A 102 0.69 14.48 -3.50
N HIS A 103 1.28 13.37 -3.06
CA HIS A 103 1.44 13.08 -1.62
C HIS A 103 2.64 12.17 -1.40
N ASP A 104 3.08 12.04 -0.16
CA ASP A 104 4.01 11.02 0.29
C ASP A 104 3.33 10.12 1.33
N HIS A 105 4.00 9.03 1.71
CA HIS A 105 3.44 8.06 2.65
C HIS A 105 4.04 8.14 4.06
N LEU A 106 5.12 8.91 4.26
CA LEU A 106 5.80 9.12 5.54
C LEU A 106 6.27 7.84 6.24
N ALA A 107 6.15 6.70 5.59
CA ALA A 107 6.53 5.38 6.10
C ALA A 107 7.06 4.52 4.97
N TRP A 108 7.85 3.50 5.32
CA TRP A 108 8.25 2.54 4.30
C TRP A 108 7.09 1.61 3.93
N GLY A 109 7.07 1.18 2.70
CA GLY A 109 6.03 0.28 2.22
C GLY A 109 6.20 -0.08 0.75
N LEU A 110 5.27 -0.88 0.27
CA LEU A 110 5.17 -1.29 -1.12
C LEU A 110 3.79 -0.93 -1.66
N VAL A 111 3.77 -0.38 -2.84
CA VAL A 111 2.54 -0.13 -3.60
C VAL A 111 2.68 -0.86 -4.94
N GLY A 112 1.69 -1.63 -5.30
CA GLY A 112 1.69 -2.39 -6.54
C GLY A 112 0.31 -2.52 -7.13
N LEU A 113 0.25 -2.81 -8.43
CA LEU A 113 -0.99 -2.94 -9.18
C LEU A 113 -1.39 -4.40 -9.24
N HIS A 114 -2.57 -4.72 -8.71
CA HIS A 114 -3.15 -6.06 -8.79
C HIS A 114 -3.96 -6.25 -10.08
N GLN A 115 -4.65 -5.22 -10.53
CA GLN A 115 -5.54 -5.28 -11.70
C GLN A 115 -5.61 -3.93 -12.42
N GLY A 116 -5.64 -3.95 -13.75
CA GLY A 116 -5.82 -2.77 -14.59
C GLY A 116 -4.51 -2.09 -14.98
N GLU A 117 -4.59 -0.82 -15.29
CA GLU A 117 -3.46 0.03 -15.67
C GLU A 117 -3.49 1.33 -14.86
N GLN A 118 -2.32 1.84 -14.51
CA GLN A 118 -2.17 3.05 -13.74
C GLN A 118 -1.06 3.93 -14.31
N ARG A 119 -1.33 5.23 -14.42
CA ARG A 119 -0.30 6.23 -14.66
C ARG A 119 0.19 6.75 -13.31
N GLU A 120 1.49 6.69 -13.11
CA GLU A 120 2.16 7.22 -11.93
C GLU A 120 3.03 8.38 -12.30
N GLU A 121 2.92 9.48 -11.56
CA GLU A 121 3.77 10.66 -11.69
C GLU A 121 4.57 10.83 -10.40
N VAL A 122 5.89 10.93 -10.54
CA VAL A 122 6.81 11.12 -9.41
C VAL A 122 7.30 12.56 -9.41
N TYR A 123 7.17 13.21 -8.27
CA TYR A 123 7.55 14.60 -8.06
C TYR A 123 8.68 14.71 -7.06
N GLU A 124 9.57 15.65 -7.30
CA GLU A 124 10.60 16.05 -6.34
C GLU A 124 10.16 17.31 -5.62
N LEU A 125 10.26 17.31 -4.30
CA LEU A 125 10.03 18.50 -3.50
C LEU A 125 11.25 19.43 -3.64
N LEU A 126 11.05 20.61 -4.23
CA LEU A 126 12.09 21.62 -4.41
C LEU A 126 12.13 22.59 -3.25
N ASP A 127 10.96 23.03 -2.78
CA ASP A 127 10.79 23.98 -1.71
C ASP A 127 9.44 23.78 -1.06
N GLY A 128 9.33 24.00 0.24
CA GLY A 128 8.08 23.81 0.96
C GLY A 128 8.05 24.53 2.28
N ASP A 129 6.89 25.06 2.60
CA ASP A 129 6.57 25.62 3.90
C ASP A 129 5.48 24.76 4.57
N PRO A 130 5.84 23.97 5.58
CA PRO A 130 4.88 23.12 6.28
C PRO A 130 3.74 23.90 6.95
N GLU A 131 4.00 25.14 7.36
CA GLU A 131 2.99 25.94 8.07
C GLU A 131 1.92 26.49 7.13
N THR A 132 2.30 26.90 5.91
CA THR A 132 1.36 27.41 4.91
C THR A 132 0.87 26.33 3.95
N GLY A 133 1.50 25.17 3.93
CA GLY A 133 1.22 24.10 2.99
C GLY A 133 1.61 24.41 1.55
N ARG A 134 2.35 25.49 1.30
CA ARG A 134 2.82 25.86 -0.03
C ARG A 134 4.11 25.14 -0.34
N VAL A 135 4.11 24.42 -1.46
CA VAL A 135 5.25 23.65 -1.91
C VAL A 135 5.53 23.91 -3.39
N GLN A 136 6.78 23.85 -3.79
CA GLN A 136 7.19 23.78 -5.17
C GLN A 136 7.63 22.38 -5.51
N LEU A 137 7.04 21.82 -6.57
CA LEU A 137 7.28 20.46 -7.00
C LEU A 137 7.77 20.46 -8.43
N ARG A 138 8.61 19.48 -8.75
CA ARG A 138 9.08 19.23 -10.11
C ARG A 138 8.73 17.79 -10.48
N LEU A 139 8.02 17.61 -11.59
CA LEU A 139 7.79 16.31 -12.18
C LEU A 139 9.10 15.71 -12.67
N THR A 140 9.50 14.58 -12.13
CA THR A 140 10.78 13.94 -12.46
C THR A 140 10.61 12.68 -13.29
N LYS A 141 9.48 11.99 -13.17
CA LYS A 141 9.24 10.71 -13.84
C LYS A 141 7.75 10.47 -14.05
N VAL A 142 7.42 9.96 -15.22
CA VAL A 142 6.08 9.41 -15.53
C VAL A 142 6.27 7.97 -15.98
N ARG A 143 5.45 7.08 -15.45
CA ARG A 143 5.44 5.68 -15.88
C ARG A 143 4.02 5.14 -15.95
N LEU A 144 3.79 4.23 -16.87
CA LEU A 144 2.58 3.45 -16.97
C LEU A 144 2.84 2.05 -16.38
N ILE A 145 1.98 1.65 -15.46
CA ILE A 145 2.11 0.37 -14.76
C ILE A 145 0.97 -0.55 -15.18
#